data_7c3b07eb95f38dd3871bc3577e01a4ec
#
_entry.id   7c3b07eb95f38dd3871bc3577e01a4ec
#
_cell.length_a   1.000
_cell.length_b   1.000
_cell.length_c   1.000
_cell.angle_alpha   90.00
_cell.angle_beta   90.00
_cell.angle_gamma   90.00
#
_symmetry.space_group_name_H-M   'P 1'
#
loop_
_entity.id
_entity.type
_entity.pdbx_description
1 polymer ?
#
loop_
_entity_poly.entity_id
_entity_poly.type
_entity_poly.pdbx_seq_one_letter_code
_entity_poly.pdbx_strand_id
1 'polypeptide(L)'
;LGLSGSHVSQELIETLRQYALEEKEGPLPDTYRRVLGLSPDQETAFIDTLRRRYHIDSRGASARLHRITQTGFTLNEQANFVETNLHLMGLTKHFARFVLLCSHGSTSENNPFESGLDCGACGGNDGMPNVRTFAAMANKPEIRALLGERQIKIPQDTYFLAGQVDTTTDAVQLFDLEDVPSTHRHHLSQLIRELEEAGRQNSLE
;
A
#
# COMPACT_ATOMS: atom_id res chain seq x y z
N LEU A 1 -7.28 -25.54 7.39
CA LEU A 1 -8.42 -25.09 6.58
C LEU A 1 -7.86 -24.22 5.45
N GLY A 2 -7.66 -24.87 4.28
CA GLY A 2 -7.28 -24.16 3.06
C GLY A 2 -8.50 -23.43 2.52
N LEU A 3 -8.58 -22.14 2.75
CA LEU A 3 -9.42 -21.24 1.97
C LEU A 3 -8.70 -21.03 0.64
N SER A 4 -8.98 -21.89 -0.33
CA SER A 4 -8.54 -21.73 -1.71
C SER A 4 -9.15 -20.44 -2.27
N GLY A 5 -8.28 -19.55 -2.76
CA GLY A 5 -8.56 -18.22 -3.23
C GLY A 5 -9.82 -18.03 -4.07
N SER A 6 -10.85 -17.56 -3.43
CA SER A 6 -11.95 -16.86 -4.09
C SER A 6 -12.55 -15.87 -3.10
N HIS A 7 -12.24 -14.60 -3.31
CA HIS A 7 -13.01 -13.44 -2.85
C HIS A 7 -13.52 -13.46 -1.40
N VAL A 8 -12.64 -13.64 -0.44
CA VAL A 8 -12.91 -13.19 0.93
C VAL A 8 -12.90 -11.68 0.84
N SER A 9 -14.06 -11.03 0.92
CA SER A 9 -14.13 -9.57 0.81
C SER A 9 -13.29 -8.94 1.91
N GLN A 10 -12.66 -7.83 1.60
CA GLN A 10 -11.85 -7.08 2.57
C GLN A 10 -12.68 -6.70 3.81
N GLU A 11 -13.99 -6.51 3.62
CA GLU A 11 -14.99 -6.27 4.65
C GLU A 11 -15.18 -7.48 5.60
N LEU A 12 -15.14 -8.70 5.07
CA LEU A 12 -15.19 -9.91 5.90
C LEU A 12 -13.91 -10.05 6.74
N ILE A 13 -12.76 -9.79 6.15
CA ILE A 13 -11.47 -9.81 6.86
C ILE A 13 -11.49 -8.79 8.00
N GLU A 14 -11.95 -7.58 7.74
CA GLU A 14 -12.02 -6.52 8.75
C GLU A 14 -13.04 -6.85 9.83
N THR A 15 -14.19 -7.40 9.48
CA THR A 15 -15.19 -7.85 10.47
C THR A 15 -14.64 -8.99 11.33
N LEU A 16 -14.01 -10.00 10.75
CA LEU A 16 -13.37 -11.09 11.50
C LEU A 16 -12.26 -10.56 12.42
N ARG A 17 -11.52 -9.56 11.96
CA ARG A 17 -10.51 -8.87 12.74
C ARG A 17 -11.10 -8.14 13.93
N GLN A 18 -12.23 -7.43 13.76
CA GLN A 18 -12.95 -6.76 14.85
C GLN A 18 -13.41 -7.78 15.91
N TYR A 19 -13.99 -8.89 15.50
CA TYR A 19 -14.42 -9.94 16.44
C TYR A 19 -13.25 -10.63 17.14
N ALA A 20 -12.11 -10.79 16.46
CA ALA A 20 -10.92 -11.39 17.05
C ALA A 20 -10.15 -10.45 17.98
N LEU A 21 -10.16 -9.13 17.70
CA LEU A 21 -9.31 -8.15 18.37
C LEU A 21 -10.03 -7.25 19.38
N GLU A 22 -11.31 -6.95 19.15
CA GLU A 22 -12.04 -5.90 19.90
C GLU A 22 -12.96 -6.43 20.98
N GLU A 23 -12.86 -7.71 21.34
CA GLU A 23 -13.79 -8.32 22.32
C GLU A 23 -15.27 -8.04 21.98
N LYS A 24 -15.60 -7.95 20.71
CA LYS A 24 -16.97 -7.76 20.29
C LYS A 24 -17.75 -8.99 20.71
N GLU A 25 -18.57 -8.84 21.73
CA GLU A 25 -19.46 -9.88 22.19
C GLU A 25 -20.67 -9.95 21.25
N GLY A 26 -21.08 -11.15 20.94
CA GLY A 26 -22.24 -11.40 20.12
C GLY A 26 -21.96 -12.25 18.88
N PRO A 27 -23.00 -12.70 18.20
CA PRO A 27 -22.85 -13.55 17.02
C PRO A 27 -22.33 -12.77 15.81
N LEU A 28 -21.57 -13.44 14.96
CA LEU A 28 -21.19 -12.92 13.65
C LEU A 28 -22.45 -12.57 12.84
N PRO A 29 -22.43 -11.49 12.03
CA PRO A 29 -23.52 -11.19 11.11
C PRO A 29 -23.87 -12.40 10.25
N ASP A 30 -25.15 -12.67 10.04
CA ASP A 30 -25.65 -13.84 9.29
C ASP A 30 -25.02 -13.99 7.91
N THR A 31 -24.72 -12.88 7.27
CA THR A 31 -24.05 -12.85 5.96
C THR A 31 -22.67 -13.54 6.01
N TYR A 32 -21.87 -13.24 7.05
CA TYR A 32 -20.54 -13.81 7.20
C TYR A 32 -20.57 -15.25 7.70
N ARG A 33 -21.54 -15.56 8.57
CA ARG A 33 -21.77 -16.94 9.03
C ARG A 33 -22.10 -17.88 7.84
N ARG A 34 -22.93 -17.41 6.89
CA ARG A 34 -23.22 -18.15 5.64
C ARG A 34 -22.02 -18.31 4.73
N VAL A 35 -21.23 -17.25 4.53
CA VAL A 35 -20.00 -17.31 3.69
C VAL A 35 -18.97 -18.27 4.27
N LEU A 36 -18.86 -18.32 5.60
CA LEU A 36 -17.92 -19.20 6.29
C LEU A 36 -18.46 -20.63 6.47
N GLY A 37 -19.75 -20.87 6.17
CA GLY A 37 -20.40 -22.17 6.34
C GLY A 37 -20.47 -22.63 7.81
N LEU A 38 -20.51 -21.68 8.76
CA LEU A 38 -20.51 -21.97 10.19
C LEU A 38 -21.93 -22.15 10.72
N SER A 39 -22.14 -23.21 11.52
CA SER A 39 -23.31 -23.28 12.40
C SER A 39 -23.10 -22.40 13.64
N PRO A 40 -24.16 -22.01 14.37
CA PRO A 40 -24.02 -21.23 15.61
C PRO A 40 -23.08 -21.84 16.64
N ASP A 41 -23.09 -23.18 16.75
CA ASP A 41 -22.21 -23.89 17.68
C ASP A 41 -20.73 -23.91 17.23
N GLN A 42 -20.49 -23.82 15.93
CA GLN A 42 -19.16 -23.78 15.35
C GLN A 42 -18.55 -22.38 15.40
N GLU A 43 -19.37 -21.35 15.47
CA GLU A 43 -18.95 -19.96 15.46
C GLU A 43 -18.07 -19.61 16.67
N THR A 44 -18.54 -19.96 17.88
CA THR A 44 -17.79 -19.71 19.12
C THR A 44 -16.45 -20.44 19.07
N ALA A 45 -16.44 -21.72 18.68
CA ALA A 45 -15.22 -22.50 18.55
C ALA A 45 -14.26 -21.94 17.49
N PHE A 46 -14.79 -21.35 16.41
CA PHE A 46 -14.00 -20.71 15.37
C PHE A 46 -13.36 -19.41 15.88
N ILE A 47 -14.13 -18.54 16.55
CA ILE A 47 -13.62 -17.31 17.16
C ILE A 47 -12.56 -17.61 18.21
N ASP A 48 -12.79 -18.60 19.10
CA ASP A 48 -11.81 -19.04 20.10
C ASP A 48 -10.57 -19.64 19.47
N THR A 49 -10.69 -20.29 18.33
CA THR A 49 -9.54 -20.81 17.58
C THR A 49 -8.73 -19.67 16.97
N LEU A 50 -9.39 -18.63 16.43
CA LEU A 50 -8.71 -17.43 15.94
C LEU A 50 -7.98 -16.70 17.08
N ARG A 51 -8.63 -16.52 18.22
CA ARG A 51 -8.03 -15.87 19.41
C ARG A 51 -6.79 -16.64 19.88
N ARG A 52 -6.88 -17.97 20.00
CA ARG A 52 -5.75 -18.84 20.40
C ARG A 52 -4.63 -18.84 19.37
N ARG A 53 -4.94 -18.93 18.09
CA ARG A 53 -3.94 -18.99 17.01
C ARG A 53 -3.14 -17.71 16.91
N TYR A 54 -3.76 -16.57 17.19
CA TYR A 54 -3.10 -15.26 17.17
C TYR A 54 -2.64 -14.79 18.54
N HIS A 55 -2.71 -15.67 19.56
CA HIS A 55 -2.34 -15.37 20.97
C HIS A 55 -3.00 -14.11 21.51
N ILE A 56 -4.30 -13.94 21.21
CA ILE A 56 -5.08 -12.79 21.61
C ILE A 56 -5.69 -13.08 22.99
N ASP A 57 -5.01 -12.67 24.04
CA ASP A 57 -5.65 -12.50 25.35
C ASP A 57 -6.15 -11.05 25.49
N SER A 58 -7.09 -10.82 26.39
CA SER A 58 -7.75 -9.53 26.56
C SER A 58 -6.82 -8.36 26.91
N ARG A 59 -5.64 -8.62 27.47
CA ARG A 59 -4.60 -7.61 27.76
C ARG A 59 -3.61 -7.47 26.61
N GLY A 60 -3.26 -8.57 25.98
CA GLY A 60 -2.39 -8.57 24.80
C GLY A 60 -3.09 -8.07 23.55
N ALA A 61 -4.43 -8.22 23.45
CA ALA A 61 -5.23 -7.73 22.32
C ALA A 61 -5.23 -6.20 22.24
N SER A 62 -5.48 -5.49 23.32
CA SER A 62 -5.43 -4.02 23.34
C SER A 62 -4.03 -3.49 23.06
N ALA A 63 -2.98 -4.12 23.61
CA ALA A 63 -1.60 -3.73 23.34
C ALA A 63 -1.18 -4.08 21.91
N ARG A 64 -1.69 -5.16 21.33
CA ARG A 64 -1.46 -5.52 19.92
C ARG A 64 -2.30 -4.72 18.95
N LEU A 65 -3.56 -4.43 19.27
CA LEU A 65 -4.38 -3.50 18.49
C LEU A 65 -3.74 -2.11 18.47
N HIS A 66 -3.25 -1.65 19.61
CA HIS A 66 -2.50 -0.40 19.70
C HIS A 66 -1.19 -0.47 18.90
N ARG A 67 -0.49 -1.63 18.87
CA ARG A 67 0.64 -1.88 17.97
C ARG A 67 0.23 -2.00 16.51
N ILE A 68 -0.89 -2.65 16.20
CA ILE A 68 -1.38 -2.83 14.82
C ILE A 68 -1.91 -1.52 14.26
N THR A 69 -2.55 -0.69 15.05
CA THR A 69 -2.86 0.70 14.69
C THR A 69 -1.61 1.58 14.65
N GLN A 70 -0.53 1.16 15.31
CA GLN A 70 0.81 1.76 15.25
C GLN A 70 1.81 0.95 14.39
N THR A 71 1.43 -0.17 13.77
CA THR A 71 2.22 -0.85 12.73
C THR A 71 2.16 -0.08 11.42
N GLY A 72 2.36 1.12 11.51
CA GLY A 72 2.64 2.07 10.49
C GLY A 72 3.36 3.20 11.20
N PHE A 73 4.09 3.96 10.48
CA PHE A 73 4.69 5.18 10.98
C PHE A 73 3.60 6.09 11.55
N THR A 74 3.85 6.72 12.69
CA THR A 74 3.03 7.83 13.19
C THR A 74 2.99 8.95 12.15
N LEU A 75 2.04 9.87 12.24
CA LEU A 75 1.95 11.01 11.31
C LEU A 75 3.26 11.81 11.26
N ASN A 76 3.92 12.01 12.41
CA ASN A 76 5.20 12.72 12.46
C ASN A 76 6.33 11.93 11.78
N GLU A 77 6.40 10.62 11.98
CA GLU A 77 7.38 9.77 11.29
C GLU A 77 7.13 9.74 9.78
N GLN A 78 5.87 9.63 9.37
CA GLN A 78 5.49 9.72 7.96
C GLN A 78 5.92 11.08 7.36
N ALA A 79 5.62 12.19 8.06
CA ALA A 79 6.02 13.51 7.62
C ALA A 79 7.55 13.64 7.53
N ASN A 80 8.29 13.15 8.53
CA ASN A 80 9.76 13.15 8.52
C ASN A 80 10.31 12.33 7.36
N PHE A 81 9.70 11.16 7.08
CA PHE A 81 10.12 10.30 5.99
C PHE A 81 9.90 10.98 4.63
N VAL A 82 8.71 11.56 4.42
CA VAL A 82 8.38 12.28 3.18
C VAL A 82 9.27 13.50 3.03
N GLU A 83 9.43 14.32 4.07
CA GLU A 83 10.30 15.51 4.08
C GLU A 83 11.75 15.17 3.69
N THR A 84 12.33 14.17 4.37
CA THR A 84 13.72 13.74 4.11
C THR A 84 13.90 13.33 2.65
N ASN A 85 12.98 12.52 2.11
CA ASN A 85 13.10 12.08 0.73
C ASN A 85 12.88 13.22 -0.27
N LEU A 86 11.93 14.13 -0.02
CA LEU A 86 11.74 15.31 -0.86
C LEU A 86 12.98 16.20 -0.88
N HIS A 87 13.67 16.38 0.25
CA HIS A 87 14.96 17.08 0.31
C HIS A 87 16.06 16.35 -0.46
N LEU A 88 16.19 15.03 -0.29
CA LEU A 88 17.18 14.23 -1.01
C LEU A 88 16.98 14.29 -2.54
N MET A 89 15.73 14.34 -2.99
CA MET A 89 15.38 14.50 -4.41
C MET A 89 15.50 15.96 -4.90
N GLY A 90 15.72 16.93 -4.01
CA GLY A 90 15.68 18.36 -4.34
C GLY A 90 14.28 18.88 -4.68
N LEU A 91 13.25 18.13 -4.40
CA LEU A 91 11.85 18.43 -4.74
C LEU A 91 11.12 19.07 -3.55
N THR A 92 11.47 20.30 -3.22
CA THR A 92 10.86 21.05 -2.09
C THR A 92 9.95 22.19 -2.52
N LYS A 93 9.89 22.48 -3.83
CA LYS A 93 9.11 23.55 -4.45
C LYS A 93 8.86 23.24 -5.94
N HIS A 94 7.95 24.00 -6.56
CA HIS A 94 7.63 23.86 -7.99
C HIS A 94 7.12 22.46 -8.37
N PHE A 95 6.24 21.90 -7.55
CA PHE A 95 5.63 20.62 -7.81
C PHE A 95 4.77 20.67 -9.08
N ALA A 96 4.93 19.66 -9.92
CA ALA A 96 4.04 19.45 -11.06
C ALA A 96 2.70 18.85 -10.60
N ARG A 97 1.74 18.78 -11.50
CA ARG A 97 0.43 18.15 -11.23
C ARG A 97 0.56 16.67 -10.87
N PHE A 98 1.46 15.94 -11.55
CA PHE A 98 1.89 14.60 -11.14
C PHE A 98 3.36 14.61 -10.72
N VAL A 99 3.63 13.91 -9.62
CA VAL A 99 4.97 13.52 -9.22
C VAL A 99 5.01 12.00 -9.28
N LEU A 100 5.60 11.44 -10.32
CA LEU A 100 5.77 10.00 -10.47
C LEU A 100 6.99 9.55 -9.67
N LEU A 101 6.75 8.68 -8.71
CA LEU A 101 7.79 7.96 -7.97
C LEU A 101 7.96 6.60 -8.63
N CYS A 102 9.06 6.43 -9.33
CA CYS A 102 9.31 5.21 -10.09
C CYS A 102 10.38 4.38 -9.38
N SER A 103 10.01 3.21 -8.90
CA SER A 103 10.95 2.17 -8.46
C SER A 103 11.38 1.31 -9.64
N HIS A 104 12.20 0.31 -9.37
CA HIS A 104 12.54 -0.70 -10.36
C HIS A 104 12.33 -2.12 -9.80
N GLY A 105 12.17 -3.05 -10.70
CA GLY A 105 12.03 -4.48 -10.47
C GLY A 105 12.25 -5.21 -11.78
N SER A 106 12.11 -6.51 -11.81
CA SER A 106 12.21 -7.31 -13.01
C SER A 106 11.08 -8.33 -13.12
N THR A 107 10.76 -8.74 -14.34
CA THR A 107 9.87 -9.87 -14.63
C THR A 107 10.63 -11.13 -14.98
N SER A 108 11.91 -11.18 -14.65
CA SER A 108 12.79 -12.33 -14.91
C SER A 108 12.39 -13.49 -13.98
N GLU A 109 11.98 -14.62 -14.55
CA GLU A 109 11.68 -15.85 -13.81
C GLU A 109 12.80 -16.88 -13.97
N ASN A 110 13.05 -17.68 -12.92
CA ASN A 110 14.06 -18.76 -12.91
C ASN A 110 15.49 -18.30 -13.24
N ASN A 111 15.79 -17.02 -13.04
CA ASN A 111 17.11 -16.46 -13.24
C ASN A 111 17.88 -16.43 -11.90
N PRO A 112 19.03 -17.11 -11.76
CA PRO A 112 19.81 -17.08 -10.53
C PRO A 112 20.37 -15.68 -10.20
N PHE A 113 20.34 -14.75 -11.13
CA PHE A 113 20.77 -13.36 -10.95
C PHE A 113 19.61 -12.37 -10.88
N GLU A 114 18.37 -12.84 -10.72
CA GLU A 114 17.16 -12.00 -10.64
C GLU A 114 17.30 -10.86 -9.62
N SER A 115 17.83 -11.15 -8.44
CA SER A 115 18.06 -10.15 -7.39
C SER A 115 19.01 -9.01 -7.80
N GLY A 116 19.83 -9.21 -8.84
CA GLY A 116 20.66 -8.17 -9.43
C GLY A 116 19.93 -7.24 -10.39
N LEU A 117 18.76 -7.66 -10.87
CA LEU A 117 17.87 -6.87 -11.73
C LEU A 117 16.83 -6.10 -10.89
N ASP A 118 16.58 -6.56 -9.67
CA ASP A 118 15.69 -5.94 -8.71
C ASP A 118 16.40 -4.85 -7.87
N CYS A 119 15.70 -4.28 -6.90
CA CYS A 119 16.22 -3.19 -6.11
C CYS A 119 17.22 -3.69 -5.05
N GLY A 120 18.51 -3.37 -5.20
CA GLY A 120 19.54 -3.72 -4.23
C GLY A 120 19.30 -3.12 -2.84
N ALA A 121 18.76 -1.88 -2.76
CA ALA A 121 18.34 -1.25 -1.51
C ALA A 121 17.16 -1.97 -0.84
N CYS A 122 16.37 -2.71 -1.61
CA CYS A 122 15.25 -3.53 -1.13
C CYS A 122 15.67 -4.98 -0.85
N GLY A 123 16.98 -5.27 -0.78
CA GLY A 123 17.52 -6.60 -0.50
C GLY A 123 17.34 -7.59 -1.65
N GLY A 124 17.29 -7.11 -2.89
CA GLY A 124 17.06 -7.94 -4.08
C GLY A 124 15.59 -8.29 -4.31
N ASN A 125 14.68 -7.47 -3.78
CA ASN A 125 13.26 -7.51 -4.09
C ASN A 125 12.89 -6.30 -4.96
N ASP A 126 11.69 -6.34 -5.55
CA ASP A 126 11.20 -5.18 -6.28
C ASP A 126 10.95 -3.96 -5.34
N GLY A 127 11.00 -2.77 -5.90
CA GLY A 127 10.84 -1.53 -5.15
C GLY A 127 9.38 -1.05 -5.00
N MET A 128 8.41 -1.76 -5.58
CA MET A 128 7.00 -1.36 -5.64
C MET A 128 6.39 -1.05 -4.27
N PRO A 129 6.59 -1.85 -3.19
CA PRO A 129 5.98 -1.56 -1.90
C PRO A 129 6.43 -0.21 -1.33
N ASN A 130 7.69 0.17 -1.57
CA ASN A 130 8.26 1.41 -1.05
C ASN A 130 7.66 2.64 -1.73
N VAL A 131 7.55 2.65 -3.06
CA VAL A 131 6.99 3.80 -3.78
C VAL A 131 5.49 3.95 -3.56
N ARG A 132 4.74 2.85 -3.45
CA ARG A 132 3.32 2.87 -3.09
C ARG A 132 3.11 3.45 -1.70
N THR A 133 3.90 3.01 -0.73
CA THR A 133 3.86 3.52 0.64
C THR A 133 4.19 5.01 0.69
N PHE A 134 5.24 5.43 0.00
CA PHE A 134 5.62 6.84 -0.07
C PHE A 134 4.53 7.70 -0.71
N ALA A 135 4.00 7.30 -1.87
CA ALA A 135 2.94 8.03 -2.57
C ALA A 135 1.69 8.17 -1.69
N ALA A 136 1.29 7.08 -1.03
CA ALA A 136 0.17 7.09 -0.09
C ALA A 136 0.39 8.07 1.07
N MET A 137 1.59 8.13 1.66
CA MET A 137 1.94 9.10 2.71
C MET A 137 1.91 10.54 2.17
N ALA A 138 2.55 10.81 1.02
CA ALA A 138 2.67 12.14 0.45
C ALA A 138 1.33 12.73 -0.04
N ASN A 139 0.35 11.87 -0.30
CA ASN A 139 -1.00 12.29 -0.68
C ASN A 139 -1.92 12.57 0.52
N LYS A 140 -1.54 12.19 1.76
CA LYS A 140 -2.37 12.45 2.95
C LYS A 140 -2.46 13.92 3.27
N PRO A 141 -3.67 14.48 3.46
CA PRO A 141 -3.84 15.89 3.83
C PRO A 141 -3.11 16.27 5.13
N GLU A 142 -3.10 15.38 6.12
CA GLU A 142 -2.45 15.58 7.41
C GLU A 142 -0.93 15.69 7.26
N ILE A 143 -0.33 14.86 6.42
CA ILE A 143 1.11 14.92 6.12
C ILE A 143 1.45 16.21 5.37
N ARG A 144 0.63 16.61 4.40
CA ARG A 144 0.82 17.87 3.67
C ARG A 144 0.70 19.10 4.56
N ALA A 145 -0.19 19.06 5.57
CA ALA A 145 -0.29 20.11 6.56
C ALA A 145 1.01 20.24 7.37
N LEU A 146 1.52 19.12 7.91
CA LEU A 146 2.80 19.09 8.66
C LEU A 146 3.99 19.55 7.79
N LEU A 147 4.05 19.13 6.53
CA LEU A 147 5.08 19.57 5.59
C LEU A 147 4.98 21.07 5.30
N GLY A 148 3.76 21.60 5.22
CA GLY A 148 3.51 23.03 5.07
C GLY A 148 4.06 23.88 6.22
N GLU A 149 3.93 23.40 7.46
CA GLU A 149 4.56 23.99 8.65
C GLU A 149 6.08 24.00 8.55
N ARG A 150 6.66 23.02 7.86
CA ARG A 150 8.10 22.83 7.62
C ARG A 150 8.60 23.46 6.32
N GLN A 151 7.83 24.41 5.76
CA GLN A 151 8.14 25.17 4.55
C GLN A 151 8.10 24.39 3.22
N ILE A 152 7.60 23.16 3.22
CA ILE A 152 7.36 22.36 2.01
C ILE A 152 5.86 22.43 1.68
N LYS A 153 5.48 23.35 0.78
CA LYS A 153 4.09 23.55 0.38
C LYS A 153 3.77 22.78 -0.89
N ILE A 154 3.13 21.64 -0.73
CA ILE A 154 2.64 20.82 -1.86
C ILE A 154 1.29 21.38 -2.32
N PRO A 155 1.15 21.80 -3.59
CA PRO A 155 -0.13 22.27 -4.13
C PRO A 155 -1.24 21.22 -4.00
N GLN A 156 -2.49 21.68 -3.86
CA GLN A 156 -3.63 20.77 -3.75
C GLN A 156 -3.87 19.94 -5.02
N ASP A 157 -3.48 20.48 -6.17
CA ASP A 157 -3.57 19.83 -7.47
C ASP A 157 -2.33 18.99 -7.83
N THR A 158 -1.41 18.80 -6.91
CA THR A 158 -0.30 17.83 -7.05
C THR A 158 -0.74 16.48 -6.53
N TYR A 159 -0.53 15.43 -7.31
CA TYR A 159 -0.76 14.05 -6.91
C TYR A 159 0.52 13.22 -7.08
N PHE A 160 0.93 12.53 -6.01
CA PHE A 160 2.04 11.58 -6.05
C PHE A 160 1.54 10.24 -6.56
N LEU A 161 2.15 9.76 -7.63
CA LEU A 161 1.80 8.51 -8.30
C LEU A 161 2.92 7.50 -8.11
N ALA A 162 2.57 6.28 -7.79
CA ALA A 162 3.53 5.19 -7.67
C ALA A 162 3.66 4.45 -8.99
N GLY A 163 4.89 4.14 -9.39
CA GLY A 163 5.20 3.33 -10.57
C GLY A 163 6.42 2.45 -10.34
N GLN A 164 6.61 1.50 -11.24
CA GLN A 164 7.78 0.63 -11.29
C GLN A 164 8.19 0.43 -12.73
N VAL A 165 9.46 0.62 -13.01
CA VAL A 165 10.05 0.22 -14.28
C VAL A 165 10.53 -1.23 -14.20
N ASP A 166 10.18 -2.02 -15.19
CA ASP A 166 10.75 -3.35 -15.40
C ASP A 166 12.11 -3.20 -16.09
N THR A 167 13.17 -3.56 -15.37
CA THR A 167 14.56 -3.42 -15.85
C THR A 167 14.88 -4.33 -17.03
N THR A 168 14.01 -5.28 -17.37
CA THR A 168 14.21 -6.21 -18.49
C THR A 168 13.47 -5.80 -19.75
N THR A 169 12.42 -4.98 -19.62
CA THR A 169 11.53 -4.63 -20.75
C THR A 169 11.35 -3.12 -20.94
N ASP A 170 11.85 -2.30 -20.00
CA ASP A 170 11.64 -0.85 -19.93
C ASP A 170 10.17 -0.43 -19.81
N ALA A 171 9.28 -1.38 -19.55
CA ALA A 171 7.88 -1.09 -19.32
C ALA A 171 7.67 -0.45 -17.94
N VAL A 172 6.81 0.56 -17.87
CA VAL A 172 6.44 1.20 -16.61
C VAL A 172 5.03 0.80 -16.22
N GLN A 173 4.91 0.15 -15.07
CA GLN A 173 3.63 -0.14 -14.43
C GLN A 173 3.29 0.95 -13.43
N LEU A 174 2.06 1.46 -13.48
CA LEU A 174 1.54 2.40 -12.49
C LEU A 174 0.58 1.70 -11.53
N PHE A 175 0.57 2.14 -10.26
CA PHE A 175 -0.21 1.51 -9.18
C PHE A 175 -1.25 2.46 -8.60
N ASP A 176 -2.25 1.88 -7.93
CA ASP A 176 -3.28 2.59 -7.16
C ASP A 176 -4.02 3.66 -8.00
N LEU A 177 -4.31 3.36 -9.26
CA LEU A 177 -4.92 4.29 -10.22
C LEU A 177 -6.36 4.66 -9.88
N GLU A 178 -7.04 3.81 -9.11
CA GLU A 178 -8.38 4.03 -8.57
C GLU A 178 -8.43 5.23 -7.61
N ASP A 179 -7.32 5.50 -6.90
CA ASP A 179 -7.21 6.59 -5.93
C ASP A 179 -6.91 7.95 -6.59
N VAL A 180 -6.59 7.95 -7.88
CA VAL A 180 -6.28 9.18 -8.61
C VAL A 180 -7.53 10.05 -8.74
N PRO A 181 -7.49 11.33 -8.31
CA PRO A 181 -8.63 12.23 -8.38
C PRO A 181 -9.19 12.38 -9.79
N SER A 182 -10.52 12.47 -9.92
CA SER A 182 -11.19 12.60 -11.21
C SER A 182 -10.68 13.77 -12.05
N THR A 183 -10.24 14.85 -11.40
CA THR A 183 -9.65 16.03 -12.02
C THR A 183 -8.31 15.77 -12.72
N HIS A 184 -7.66 14.64 -12.43
CA HIS A 184 -6.36 14.24 -12.97
C HIS A 184 -6.46 13.18 -14.08
N ARG A 185 -7.62 12.55 -14.27
CA ARG A 185 -7.77 11.40 -15.18
C ARG A 185 -7.35 11.64 -16.61
N HIS A 186 -7.64 12.85 -17.13
CA HIS A 186 -7.21 13.21 -18.50
C HIS A 186 -5.67 13.23 -18.63
N HIS A 187 -5.00 13.86 -17.66
CA HIS A 187 -3.53 13.94 -17.63
C HIS A 187 -2.90 12.57 -17.34
N LEU A 188 -3.56 11.73 -16.53
CA LEU A 188 -3.11 10.35 -16.31
C LEU A 188 -3.10 9.55 -17.62
N SER A 189 -4.16 9.66 -18.43
CA SER A 189 -4.23 8.97 -19.73
C SER A 189 -3.15 9.47 -20.70
N GLN A 190 -2.78 10.74 -20.60
CA GLN A 190 -1.66 11.28 -21.38
C GLN A 190 -0.33 10.73 -20.87
N LEU A 191 -0.09 10.77 -19.56
CA LEU A 191 1.13 10.24 -18.92
C LEU A 191 1.37 8.77 -19.28
N ILE A 192 0.32 7.93 -19.24
CA ILE A 192 0.42 6.51 -19.61
C ILE A 192 0.94 6.37 -21.04
N ARG A 193 0.37 7.09 -22.01
CA ARG A 193 0.82 7.04 -23.41
C ARG A 193 2.27 7.52 -23.59
N GLU A 194 2.66 8.56 -22.84
CA GLU A 194 4.03 9.09 -22.88
C GLU A 194 5.04 8.09 -22.31
N LEU A 195 4.68 7.38 -21.23
CA LEU A 195 5.52 6.33 -20.64
C LEU A 195 5.65 5.11 -21.59
N GLU A 196 4.55 4.68 -22.20
CA GLU A 196 4.56 3.61 -23.21
C GLU A 196 5.46 3.96 -24.41
N GLU A 197 5.36 5.18 -24.90
CA GLU A 197 6.19 5.65 -26.01
C GLU A 197 7.67 5.78 -25.60
N ALA A 198 7.96 6.25 -24.39
CA ALA A 198 9.33 6.34 -23.88
C ALA A 198 9.96 4.94 -23.76
N GLY A 199 9.26 3.95 -23.22
CA GLY A 199 9.73 2.56 -23.16
C GLY A 199 9.98 1.99 -24.55
N ARG A 200 9.06 2.24 -25.49
CA ARG A 200 9.23 1.80 -26.89
C ARG A 200 10.46 2.42 -27.56
N GLN A 201 10.73 3.69 -27.31
CA GLN A 201 11.91 4.35 -27.88
C GLN A 201 13.20 3.80 -27.27
N ASN A 202 13.23 3.58 -25.95
CA ASN A 202 14.40 3.04 -25.27
C ASN A 202 14.74 1.62 -25.73
N SER A 203 13.73 0.79 -25.97
CA SER A 203 13.91 -0.59 -26.47
C SER A 203 14.40 -0.67 -27.93
N LEU A 204 14.48 0.44 -28.69
CA LEU A 204 14.96 0.47 -30.07
C LEU A 204 16.43 0.87 -30.18
N GLU A 205 17.05 1.34 -29.09
CA GLU A 205 18.48 1.68 -29.01
C GLU A 205 19.32 0.47 -28.57
#